data_87aa6bfd2e35d7df46bc0a5d4b36561e
#
_entry.id   87aa6bfd2e35d7df46bc0a5d4b36561e
#
_cell.length_a   1.000
_cell.length_b   1.000
_cell.length_c   1.000
_cell.angle_alpha   90.00
_cell.angle_beta   90.00
_cell.angle_gamma   90.00
#
_symmetry.space_group_name_H-M   'P 1'
#
loop_
_entity.id
_entity.type
_entity.pdbx_description
1 polymer ?
#
loop_
_entity_poly.entity_id
_entity_poly.type
_entity_poly.pdbx_seq_one_letter_code
_entity_poly.pdbx_strand_id
1 'polypeptide(L)'
;MKKIILVLIPIIFVVISCSSDSSEPVVSKPESENPTEEEPIENEIYFTLNVDNNYYSENSESWLVVNDANNGDVLDYIQIDNGASVHFEKPMTTAIHDNNISLINVRNYEGNTYISISTFSSVSDGSIWNLVSGTPVNFTSRGNAIGALKINANNLNSPASYTLSNKYGSTLSGGSSETTVNQVTNIEFENIPLYQENRYLFSIYDTNGDAKYKFLDDLTDGETITFNSSELQSYDEIVPLYLPDGGEYFCNIVGFEENQAYNEGGGYLLNLLLPFDNKKITSNNINLGYLNTLDKYITTLNYTNGNFDYLYLKYGDRPVGFQLADIDYWNVDVTNDAINNFQYNGPSSNSFNRQSHHFQSSVGTKDVDYVEVNWNLNQGKYYYGYNYELPEEILNRYPNLEINNLNYQGSSFYLHEYSYLEYIDAKYEEHNPDFLLDKEIISVKN
;
A
#
# COMPACT_ATOMS: atom_id res chain seq x y z
N MET A 1 43.75 -10.76 18.36
CA MET A 1 44.77 -9.72 18.51
C MET A 1 44.28 -8.46 17.81
N LYS A 2 43.74 -7.51 18.56
CA LYS A 2 43.24 -6.22 18.04
C LYS A 2 44.41 -5.22 18.15
N LYS A 3 44.81 -4.63 17.04
CA LYS A 3 45.76 -3.52 17.02
C LYS A 3 44.99 -2.21 17.08
N ILE A 4 45.18 -1.49 18.19
CA ILE A 4 44.70 -0.10 18.37
C ILE A 4 45.81 0.80 17.80
N ILE A 5 45.46 1.65 16.84
CA ILE A 5 46.35 2.71 16.35
C ILE A 5 45.91 4.01 17.02
N LEU A 6 46.79 4.51 17.89
CA LEU A 6 46.64 5.78 18.58
C LEU A 6 47.29 6.87 17.70
N VAL A 7 46.49 7.84 17.22
CA VAL A 7 47.01 9.01 16.51
C VAL A 7 47.12 10.17 17.47
N LEU A 8 48.34 10.57 17.75
CA LEU A 8 48.68 11.76 18.55
C LEU A 8 48.64 13.00 17.60
N ILE A 9 47.82 13.99 17.96
CA ILE A 9 47.85 15.34 17.38
C ILE A 9 48.65 16.25 18.26
N PRO A 10 49.72 16.95 17.78
CA PRO A 10 50.42 17.92 18.54
C PRO A 10 49.71 19.28 18.57
N ILE A 11 49.45 19.79 19.75
CA ILE A 11 48.95 21.13 20.02
C ILE A 11 50.14 22.11 19.94
N ILE A 12 50.10 23.05 19.02
CA ILE A 12 51.08 24.15 18.95
C ILE A 12 50.53 25.35 19.71
N PHE A 13 51.19 25.67 20.83
CA PHE A 13 50.98 26.94 21.55
C PHE A 13 51.81 28.04 20.91
N VAL A 14 51.15 29.10 20.43
CA VAL A 14 51.81 30.34 20.06
C VAL A 14 51.69 31.31 21.25
N VAL A 15 52.81 31.65 21.82
CA VAL A 15 52.94 32.67 22.87
C VAL A 15 53.23 34.02 22.20
N ILE A 16 52.31 34.97 22.37
CA ILE A 16 52.54 36.37 21.91
C ILE A 16 52.96 37.18 23.12
N SER A 17 54.17 37.72 22.99
CA SER A 17 54.82 38.61 23.97
C SER A 17 54.36 40.05 23.79
N CYS A 18 53.93 40.69 24.87
CA CYS A 18 53.72 42.14 24.94
C CYS A 18 55.03 42.89 25.10
N SER A 19 55.18 43.99 24.34
CA SER A 19 56.08 45.07 24.75
C SER A 19 55.37 46.43 24.63
N SER A 20 55.43 47.19 25.72
CA SER A 20 54.93 48.55 25.88
C SER A 20 55.94 49.57 25.26
N ASP A 21 55.53 50.60 24.57
CA ASP A 21 55.65 51.98 25.09
C ASP A 21 55.46 53.06 23.99
N SER A 22 54.91 54.15 24.41
CA SER A 22 55.01 55.55 24.08
C SER A 22 53.86 56.19 23.29
N SER A 23 53.30 57.14 24.01
CA SER A 23 52.27 58.13 23.73
C SER A 23 52.62 59.16 22.69
N GLU A 24 51.71 59.40 21.72
CA GLU A 24 51.45 60.78 21.13
C GLU A 24 49.97 60.87 20.72
N PRO A 25 49.32 62.04 20.80
CA PRO A 25 47.89 62.19 20.55
C PRO A 25 47.64 62.36 19.03
N VAL A 26 46.96 61.40 18.42
CA VAL A 26 46.54 61.51 17.04
C VAL A 26 45.06 61.82 16.98
N VAL A 27 44.78 62.86 16.22
CA VAL A 27 43.49 63.38 15.79
C VAL A 27 42.58 62.27 15.25
N SER A 28 41.38 62.15 15.82
CA SER A 28 40.33 61.22 15.41
C SER A 28 39.86 61.49 14.01
N LYS A 29 40.26 60.61 13.10
CA LYS A 29 39.63 60.42 11.77
C LYS A 29 38.39 59.59 12.01
N PRO A 30 37.24 59.87 11.33
CA PRO A 30 36.07 58.97 11.51
C PRO A 30 36.40 57.57 11.01
N GLU A 31 36.21 56.58 11.85
CA GLU A 31 36.29 55.17 11.53
C GLU A 31 35.29 54.89 10.39
N SER A 32 35.82 54.51 9.26
CA SER A 32 35.02 53.85 8.22
C SER A 32 34.54 52.53 8.85
N GLU A 33 33.24 52.45 9.08
CA GLU A 33 32.60 51.16 9.43
C GLU A 33 33.03 50.14 8.35
N ASN A 34 33.89 49.22 8.70
CA ASN A 34 34.11 48.00 7.90
C ASN A 34 32.75 47.35 7.75
N PRO A 35 32.29 47.01 6.55
CA PRO A 35 31.14 46.15 6.42
C PRO A 35 31.46 44.89 7.22
N THR A 36 30.58 44.60 8.20
CA THR A 36 30.60 43.32 8.91
C THR A 36 30.48 42.26 7.81
N GLU A 37 31.52 41.47 7.59
CA GLU A 37 31.39 40.26 6.76
C GLU A 37 30.30 39.42 7.47
N GLU A 38 29.13 39.36 6.85
CA GLU A 38 28.10 38.40 7.28
C GLU A 38 28.73 37.02 7.15
N GLU A 39 28.79 36.28 8.28
CA GLU A 39 29.25 34.90 8.24
C GLU A 39 28.36 34.16 7.24
N PRO A 40 28.92 33.28 6.39
CA PRO A 40 28.15 32.54 5.42
C PRO A 40 27.11 31.69 6.20
N ILE A 41 25.82 31.91 5.92
CA ILE A 41 24.74 31.13 6.47
C ILE A 41 24.90 29.70 5.96
N GLU A 42 25.15 28.75 6.86
CA GLU A 42 25.17 27.32 6.50
C GLU A 42 23.76 26.88 6.15
N ASN A 43 23.61 26.10 5.08
CA ASN A 43 22.36 25.48 4.68
C ASN A 43 22.29 24.05 5.22
N GLU A 44 21.08 23.58 5.52
CA GLU A 44 20.78 22.20 5.82
C GLU A 44 19.79 21.62 4.80
N ILE A 45 19.93 20.33 4.50
CA ILE A 45 18.98 19.62 3.62
C ILE A 45 17.74 19.32 4.43
N TYR A 46 16.58 19.82 3.99
CA TYR A 46 15.31 19.57 4.65
C TYR A 46 14.45 18.50 3.98
N PHE A 47 14.75 18.15 2.72
CA PHE A 47 14.12 17.05 2.03
C PHE A 47 15.02 16.46 0.94
N THR A 48 14.99 15.14 0.80
CA THR A 48 15.72 14.41 -0.25
C THR A 48 14.76 13.46 -0.98
N LEU A 49 14.82 13.46 -2.33
CA LEU A 49 14.12 12.48 -3.17
C LEU A 49 15.12 11.75 -4.06
N ASN A 50 15.13 10.43 -4.00
CA ASN A 50 15.85 9.56 -4.93
C ASN A 50 14.84 8.78 -5.77
N VAL A 51 15.05 8.70 -7.07
CA VAL A 51 14.16 8.05 -8.03
C VAL A 51 14.90 6.97 -8.81
N ASP A 52 14.38 5.76 -8.80
CA ASP A 52 14.92 4.66 -9.61
C ASP A 52 14.87 4.94 -11.12
N ASN A 53 15.78 4.32 -11.87
CA ASN A 53 15.91 4.51 -13.32
C ASN A 53 14.67 4.12 -14.15
N ASN A 54 13.73 3.36 -13.57
CA ASN A 54 12.55 2.86 -14.29
C ASN A 54 11.25 3.07 -13.48
N TYR A 55 11.23 4.06 -12.59
CA TYR A 55 10.07 4.29 -11.73
C TYR A 55 8.89 4.88 -12.52
N TYR A 56 9.15 5.90 -13.33
CA TYR A 56 8.14 6.53 -14.18
C TYR A 56 8.14 5.94 -15.59
N SER A 57 6.98 5.88 -16.22
CA SER A 57 6.86 5.45 -17.62
C SER A 57 7.45 6.50 -18.58
N GLU A 58 7.97 6.07 -19.73
CA GLU A 58 8.59 6.95 -20.73
C GLU A 58 7.66 8.08 -21.24
N ASN A 59 6.34 7.92 -21.14
CA ASN A 59 5.34 8.89 -21.60
C ASN A 59 4.73 9.70 -20.45
N SER A 60 5.44 9.84 -19.33
CA SER A 60 5.00 10.62 -18.18
C SER A 60 5.95 11.78 -17.90
N GLU A 61 5.38 12.90 -17.45
CA GLU A 61 6.10 13.99 -16.82
C GLU A 61 5.80 13.97 -15.34
N SER A 62 6.82 14.15 -14.51
CA SER A 62 6.66 14.06 -13.06
C SER A 62 7.24 15.27 -12.37
N TRP A 63 6.58 15.71 -11.29
CA TRP A 63 7.00 16.88 -10.51
C TRP A 63 6.96 16.55 -9.03
N LEU A 64 7.88 17.15 -8.30
CA LEU A 64 7.90 17.22 -6.86
C LEU A 64 7.59 18.67 -6.44
N VAL A 65 6.66 18.86 -5.53
CA VAL A 65 6.35 20.16 -4.93
C VAL A 65 6.40 19.99 -3.42
N VAL A 66 7.08 20.93 -2.77
CA VAL A 66 7.18 21.03 -1.31
C VAL A 66 6.49 22.30 -0.85
N ASN A 67 5.52 22.15 0.05
CA ASN A 67 4.82 23.26 0.66
C ASN A 67 5.10 23.31 2.16
N ASP A 68 5.12 24.49 2.75
CA ASP A 68 5.08 24.67 4.20
C ASP A 68 3.80 24.06 4.77
N ALA A 69 3.92 23.16 5.75
CA ALA A 69 2.76 22.49 6.35
C ALA A 69 1.85 23.43 7.16
N ASN A 70 2.32 24.61 7.56
CA ASN A 70 1.53 25.54 8.38
C ASN A 70 0.61 26.44 7.57
N ASN A 71 1.07 26.91 6.40
CA ASN A 71 0.36 27.89 5.59
C ASN A 71 0.08 27.44 4.15
N GLY A 72 0.78 26.39 3.67
CA GLY A 72 0.61 25.84 2.33
C GLY A 72 1.41 26.55 1.23
N ASP A 73 2.20 27.56 1.58
CA ASP A 73 3.04 28.26 0.61
C ASP A 73 4.03 27.30 -0.05
N VAL A 74 4.28 27.50 -1.35
CA VAL A 74 5.29 26.72 -2.08
C VAL A 74 6.68 27.11 -1.59
N LEU A 75 7.42 26.13 -1.05
CA LEU A 75 8.80 26.31 -0.63
C LEU A 75 9.75 26.02 -1.80
N ASP A 76 9.58 24.84 -2.41
CA ASP A 76 10.40 24.39 -3.53
C ASP A 76 9.61 23.50 -4.48
N TYR A 77 10.05 23.39 -5.73
CA TYR A 77 9.51 22.46 -6.70
C TYR A 77 10.50 22.16 -7.82
N ILE A 78 10.38 20.99 -8.42
CA ILE A 78 11.23 20.57 -9.54
C ILE A 78 10.53 19.53 -10.41
N GLN A 79 10.78 19.55 -11.70
CA GLN A 79 10.47 18.41 -12.57
C GLN A 79 11.47 17.28 -12.28
N ILE A 80 10.98 16.06 -12.11
CA ILE A 80 11.77 14.88 -11.74
C ILE A 80 11.79 13.85 -12.84
N ASP A 81 12.97 13.31 -13.11
CA ASP A 81 13.21 12.27 -14.09
C ASP A 81 13.61 10.94 -13.39
N ASN A 82 13.54 9.85 -14.14
CA ASN A 82 14.10 8.58 -13.69
C ASN A 82 15.60 8.70 -13.41
N GLY A 83 16.07 8.12 -12.31
CA GLY A 83 17.45 8.19 -11.86
C GLY A 83 17.84 9.52 -11.20
N ALA A 84 16.88 10.41 -10.96
CA ALA A 84 17.15 11.69 -10.29
C ALA A 84 17.45 11.49 -8.79
N SER A 85 18.35 12.34 -8.27
CA SER A 85 18.55 12.56 -6.84
C SER A 85 18.45 14.07 -6.59
N VAL A 86 17.44 14.47 -5.83
CA VAL A 86 17.07 15.86 -5.57
C VAL A 86 17.25 16.15 -4.10
N HIS A 87 17.87 17.29 -3.78
CA HIS A 87 18.03 17.79 -2.42
C HIS A 87 17.49 19.22 -2.35
N PHE A 88 16.61 19.47 -1.40
CA PHE A 88 16.16 20.83 -1.08
C PHE A 88 16.84 21.30 0.21
N GLU A 89 17.33 22.53 0.19
CA GLU A 89 18.13 23.12 1.26
C GLU A 89 17.46 24.38 1.81
N LYS A 90 17.62 24.62 3.09
CA LYS A 90 17.20 25.86 3.75
C LYS A 90 18.32 26.38 4.66
N PRO A 91 18.32 27.69 4.98
CA PRO A 91 19.24 28.22 6.00
C PRO A 91 19.06 27.55 7.36
N MET A 92 20.13 27.12 8.02
CA MET A 92 20.08 26.50 9.36
C MET A 92 19.42 27.38 10.44
N THR A 93 19.30 28.67 10.19
CA THR A 93 18.59 29.61 11.07
C THR A 93 17.06 29.57 10.93
N THR A 94 16.56 28.86 9.91
CA THR A 94 15.12 28.69 9.70
C THR A 94 14.55 27.69 10.68
N ALA A 95 13.40 27.98 11.27
CA ALA A 95 12.75 27.06 12.19
C ALA A 95 12.43 25.74 11.47
N ILE A 96 12.58 24.62 12.21
CA ILE A 96 12.21 23.30 11.74
C ILE A 96 10.68 23.24 11.68
N HIS A 97 10.13 22.94 10.52
CA HIS A 97 8.71 22.76 10.30
C HIS A 97 8.50 21.52 9.44
N ASP A 98 7.40 20.82 9.69
CA ASP A 98 6.95 19.76 8.80
C ASP A 98 6.57 20.33 7.43
N ASN A 99 6.68 19.50 6.40
CA ASN A 99 6.42 19.86 5.01
C ASN A 99 5.23 19.07 4.46
N ASN A 100 4.52 19.65 3.51
CA ASN A 100 3.59 18.88 2.67
C ASN A 100 4.30 18.54 1.37
N ILE A 101 4.39 17.26 1.05
CA ILE A 101 5.10 16.76 -0.13
C ILE A 101 4.08 16.29 -1.15
N SER A 102 4.09 16.89 -2.35
CA SER A 102 3.22 16.48 -3.46
C SER A 102 4.03 15.87 -4.59
N LEU A 103 3.69 14.65 -4.96
CA LEU A 103 4.17 13.98 -6.17
C LEU A 103 3.09 14.11 -7.24
N ILE A 104 3.43 14.76 -8.36
CA ILE A 104 2.54 14.96 -9.50
C ILE A 104 3.05 14.10 -10.64
N ASN A 105 2.19 13.31 -11.25
CA ASN A 105 2.50 12.53 -12.44
C ASN A 105 1.48 12.87 -13.54
N VAL A 106 1.96 13.30 -14.69
CA VAL A 106 1.17 13.63 -15.86
C VAL A 106 1.46 12.60 -16.94
N ARG A 107 0.44 11.88 -17.35
CA ARG A 107 0.52 10.85 -18.39
C ARG A 107 -0.37 11.20 -19.56
N ASN A 108 0.22 11.20 -20.76
CA ASN A 108 -0.52 11.35 -22.01
C ASN A 108 -0.71 9.97 -22.65
N TYR A 109 -1.97 9.62 -22.94
CA TYR A 109 -2.30 8.34 -23.55
C TYR A 109 -3.50 8.51 -24.51
N GLU A 110 -3.31 8.15 -25.78
CA GLU A 110 -4.36 8.17 -26.82
C GLU A 110 -5.15 9.51 -26.90
N GLY A 111 -4.44 10.64 -26.82
CA GLY A 111 -5.09 11.96 -26.89
C GLY A 111 -5.70 12.45 -25.57
N ASN A 112 -5.66 11.62 -24.53
CA ASN A 112 -6.14 11.98 -23.20
C ASN A 112 -4.94 12.34 -22.29
N THR A 113 -5.16 13.25 -21.35
CA THR A 113 -4.19 13.62 -20.31
C THR A 113 -4.73 13.20 -18.94
N TYR A 114 -3.93 12.46 -18.21
CA TYR A 114 -4.23 12.00 -16.86
C TYR A 114 -3.22 12.62 -15.89
N ILE A 115 -3.72 13.40 -14.93
CA ILE A 115 -2.89 14.05 -13.91
C ILE A 115 -3.23 13.39 -12.56
N SER A 116 -2.22 12.79 -11.96
CA SER A 116 -2.34 12.17 -10.64
C SER A 116 -1.48 12.93 -9.64
N ILE A 117 -2.08 13.42 -8.57
CA ILE A 117 -1.41 14.13 -7.50
C ILE A 117 -1.57 13.33 -6.22
N SER A 118 -0.47 13.07 -5.53
CA SER A 118 -0.46 12.48 -4.21
C SER A 118 0.27 13.41 -3.26
N THR A 119 -0.49 14.04 -2.36
CA THR A 119 0.06 14.91 -1.33
C THR A 119 0.12 14.15 -0.02
N PHE A 120 1.24 14.25 0.66
CA PHE A 120 1.51 13.71 1.99
C PHE A 120 1.73 14.88 2.93
N SER A 121 0.84 15.06 3.89
CA SER A 121 0.89 16.20 4.81
C SER A 121 1.80 15.92 5.99
N SER A 122 2.41 16.97 6.53
CA SER A 122 3.24 16.90 7.76
C SER A 122 4.35 15.86 7.70
N VAL A 123 5.08 15.83 6.59
CA VAL A 123 6.30 15.04 6.43
C VAL A 123 7.41 15.73 7.21
N SER A 124 8.14 14.98 8.03
CA SER A 124 9.18 15.51 8.89
C SER A 124 10.33 16.13 8.09
N ASP A 125 10.87 17.20 8.63
CA ASP A 125 12.08 17.85 8.13
C ASP A 125 13.25 16.86 8.12
N GLY A 126 14.07 16.87 7.06
CA GLY A 126 15.18 15.94 6.86
C GLY A 126 14.80 14.58 6.28
N SER A 127 13.53 14.34 5.94
CA SER A 127 13.08 13.06 5.34
C SER A 127 13.77 12.73 4.03
N ILE A 128 14.06 11.44 3.83
CA ILE A 128 14.67 10.90 2.61
C ILE A 128 13.72 9.91 1.97
N TRP A 129 13.20 10.24 0.80
CA TRP A 129 12.32 9.36 0.06
C TRP A 129 13.01 8.67 -1.11
N ASN A 130 12.77 7.36 -1.23
CA ASN A 130 13.25 6.55 -2.33
C ASN A 130 12.05 6.04 -3.13
N LEU A 131 11.88 6.52 -4.36
CA LEU A 131 10.91 5.99 -5.30
C LEU A 131 11.53 4.80 -6.02
N VAL A 132 11.27 3.61 -5.48
CA VAL A 132 11.85 2.37 -5.99
C VAL A 132 10.87 1.72 -6.95
N SER A 133 11.33 1.36 -8.14
CA SER A 133 10.56 0.55 -9.08
C SER A 133 10.34 -0.83 -8.46
N GLY A 134 9.09 -1.31 -8.52
CA GLY A 134 8.74 -2.60 -7.91
C GLY A 134 9.67 -3.71 -8.40
N THR A 135 10.29 -4.40 -7.47
CA THR A 135 11.09 -5.60 -7.79
C THR A 135 10.16 -6.61 -8.44
N PRO A 136 10.44 -7.11 -9.66
CA PRO A 136 9.65 -8.18 -10.23
C PRO A 136 9.61 -9.34 -9.23
N VAL A 137 8.41 -9.75 -8.82
CA VAL A 137 8.26 -10.94 -7.99
C VAL A 137 8.71 -12.13 -8.84
N ASN A 138 9.87 -12.67 -8.53
CA ASN A 138 10.35 -13.90 -9.14
C ASN A 138 9.60 -15.06 -8.47
N PHE A 139 8.51 -15.48 -9.08
CA PHE A 139 7.82 -16.69 -8.63
C PHE A 139 8.75 -17.89 -8.77
N THR A 140 8.86 -18.68 -7.71
CA THR A 140 9.56 -19.96 -7.76
C THR A 140 8.91 -20.82 -8.84
N SER A 141 9.70 -21.22 -9.83
CA SER A 141 9.19 -22.03 -10.94
C SER A 141 8.67 -23.36 -10.41
N ARG A 142 7.43 -23.71 -10.76
CA ARG A 142 6.85 -25.05 -10.47
C ARG A 142 7.67 -26.19 -11.07
N GLY A 143 8.61 -25.89 -11.95
CA GLY A 143 9.20 -26.88 -12.83
C GLY A 143 8.23 -27.35 -13.92
N ASN A 144 8.64 -28.36 -14.68
CA ASN A 144 7.76 -28.99 -15.65
C ASN A 144 6.87 -30.03 -14.95
N ALA A 145 5.62 -30.17 -15.42
CA ALA A 145 4.77 -31.26 -14.99
C ALA A 145 5.44 -32.61 -15.37
N ILE A 146 5.45 -33.55 -14.42
CA ILE A 146 5.99 -34.91 -14.60
C ILE A 146 4.90 -35.90 -14.99
N GLY A 147 3.64 -35.46 -15.02
CA GLY A 147 2.49 -36.27 -15.38
C GLY A 147 1.18 -35.49 -15.22
N ALA A 148 0.08 -36.24 -15.20
CA ALA A 148 -1.26 -35.70 -14.98
C ALA A 148 -2.11 -36.64 -14.14
N LEU A 149 -3.10 -36.08 -13.43
CA LEU A 149 -4.01 -36.77 -12.52
C LEU A 149 -5.46 -36.54 -12.94
N LYS A 150 -6.33 -37.43 -12.47
CA LYS A 150 -7.77 -37.21 -12.39
C LYS A 150 -8.21 -37.28 -10.93
N ILE A 151 -9.09 -36.36 -10.51
CA ILE A 151 -9.60 -36.30 -9.13
C ILE A 151 -11.13 -36.27 -9.18
N ASN A 152 -11.76 -37.18 -8.44
CA ASN A 152 -13.21 -37.26 -8.30
C ASN A 152 -13.60 -37.00 -6.84
N ALA A 153 -14.21 -35.88 -6.56
CA ALA A 153 -14.78 -35.56 -5.24
C ALA A 153 -16.29 -35.80 -5.28
N ASN A 154 -16.74 -36.84 -4.56
CA ASN A 154 -18.11 -37.36 -4.66
C ASN A 154 -18.96 -37.06 -3.43
N ASN A 155 -20.26 -37.06 -3.62
CA ASN A 155 -21.27 -36.96 -2.55
C ASN A 155 -21.10 -35.67 -1.71
N LEU A 156 -20.74 -34.57 -2.33
CA LEU A 156 -20.60 -33.27 -1.69
C LEU A 156 -21.97 -32.65 -1.46
N ASN A 157 -22.23 -32.11 -0.27
CA ASN A 157 -23.49 -31.44 0.05
C ASN A 157 -23.45 -30.01 -0.49
N SER A 158 -24.13 -29.77 -1.62
CA SER A 158 -24.36 -28.42 -2.21
C SER A 158 -23.19 -27.44 -2.00
N PRO A 159 -22.04 -27.66 -2.65
CA PRO A 159 -20.89 -26.77 -2.46
C PRO A 159 -21.22 -25.36 -2.95
N ALA A 160 -20.91 -24.35 -2.14
CA ALA A 160 -20.97 -22.96 -2.56
C ALA A 160 -19.72 -22.60 -3.39
N SER A 161 -18.56 -23.03 -2.92
CA SER A 161 -17.27 -22.82 -3.59
C SER A 161 -16.35 -24.00 -3.32
N TYR A 162 -15.40 -24.26 -4.22
CA TYR A 162 -14.34 -25.24 -4.04
C TYR A 162 -13.08 -24.85 -4.81
N THR A 163 -11.94 -25.32 -4.32
CA THR A 163 -10.63 -25.10 -4.93
C THR A 163 -9.77 -26.35 -4.89
N LEU A 164 -8.85 -26.44 -5.85
CA LEU A 164 -7.76 -27.39 -5.84
C LEU A 164 -6.45 -26.63 -6.03
N SER A 165 -5.51 -26.80 -5.11
CA SER A 165 -4.25 -26.06 -5.11
C SER A 165 -3.08 -26.94 -4.65
N ASN A 166 -1.89 -26.50 -4.91
CA ASN A 166 -0.66 -27.01 -4.30
C ASN A 166 0.18 -25.85 -3.79
N LYS A 167 1.37 -26.09 -3.26
CA LYS A 167 2.24 -25.04 -2.73
C LYS A 167 2.66 -23.97 -3.76
N TYR A 168 2.44 -24.20 -5.04
CA TYR A 168 2.69 -23.23 -6.12
C TYR A 168 1.42 -22.45 -6.53
N GLY A 169 0.31 -22.62 -5.83
CA GLY A 169 -0.94 -21.93 -6.05
C GLY A 169 -2.05 -22.79 -6.66
N SER A 170 -3.10 -22.15 -7.16
CA SER A 170 -4.25 -22.83 -7.76
C SER A 170 -3.85 -23.61 -9.02
N THR A 171 -4.38 -24.84 -9.13
CA THR A 171 -4.07 -25.78 -10.23
C THR A 171 -5.25 -26.02 -11.18
N LEU A 172 -6.30 -25.19 -11.12
CA LEU A 172 -7.52 -25.34 -11.96
C LEU A 172 -7.27 -25.24 -13.49
N SER A 173 -6.03 -25.32 -13.95
CA SER A 173 -5.71 -25.26 -15.39
C SER A 173 -6.19 -26.46 -16.20
N GLY A 174 -6.63 -27.55 -15.54
CA GLY A 174 -7.10 -28.78 -16.22
C GLY A 174 -8.60 -28.80 -16.51
N GLY A 175 -9.36 -27.86 -15.98
CA GLY A 175 -10.82 -27.87 -16.07
C GLY A 175 -11.49 -28.74 -15.00
N SER A 176 -12.65 -28.32 -14.58
CA SER A 176 -13.52 -29.10 -13.70
C SER A 176 -14.90 -29.24 -14.30
N SER A 177 -15.56 -30.36 -14.04
CA SER A 177 -16.98 -30.58 -14.34
C SER A 177 -17.74 -30.87 -13.04
N GLU A 178 -18.94 -30.33 -12.95
CA GLU A 178 -19.83 -30.47 -11.80
C GLU A 178 -21.14 -31.14 -12.23
N THR A 179 -21.55 -32.15 -11.49
CA THR A 179 -22.84 -32.80 -11.68
C THR A 179 -23.60 -32.85 -10.36
N THR A 180 -24.73 -32.14 -10.31
CA THR A 180 -25.57 -32.08 -9.10
C THR A 180 -26.90 -32.82 -9.33
N VAL A 181 -27.22 -33.79 -8.45
CA VAL A 181 -28.45 -34.52 -8.44
C VAL A 181 -28.98 -34.58 -7.00
N ASN A 182 -30.23 -34.13 -6.78
CA ASN A 182 -30.88 -34.15 -5.46
C ASN A 182 -30.03 -33.49 -4.34
N GLN A 183 -29.44 -32.32 -4.63
CA GLN A 183 -28.54 -31.55 -3.73
C GLN A 183 -27.22 -32.26 -3.40
N VAL A 184 -26.90 -33.35 -4.05
CA VAL A 184 -25.61 -34.03 -3.94
C VAL A 184 -24.80 -33.70 -5.20
N THR A 185 -23.61 -33.19 -4.99
CA THR A 185 -22.72 -32.77 -6.06
C THR A 185 -21.51 -33.70 -6.16
N ASN A 186 -21.15 -34.05 -7.38
CA ASN A 186 -19.88 -34.68 -7.70
C ASN A 186 -19.06 -33.70 -8.55
N ILE A 187 -17.79 -33.54 -8.22
CA ILE A 187 -16.84 -32.69 -8.93
C ILE A 187 -15.73 -33.58 -9.48
N GLU A 188 -15.47 -33.41 -10.77
CA GLU A 188 -14.42 -34.10 -11.48
C GLU A 188 -13.40 -33.11 -12.01
N PHE A 189 -12.13 -33.32 -11.68
CA PHE A 189 -11.01 -32.56 -12.22
C PHE A 189 -10.23 -33.50 -13.17
N GLU A 190 -10.04 -33.06 -14.40
CA GLU A 190 -9.30 -33.82 -15.41
C GLU A 190 -8.01 -33.12 -15.80
N ASN A 191 -7.01 -33.94 -16.14
CA ASN A 191 -5.70 -33.45 -16.61
C ASN A 191 -5.02 -32.49 -15.65
N ILE A 192 -5.11 -32.73 -14.33
CA ILE A 192 -4.45 -31.93 -13.32
C ILE A 192 -2.94 -32.18 -13.43
N PRO A 193 -2.12 -31.17 -13.71
CA PRO A 193 -0.69 -31.35 -13.85
C PRO A 193 -0.08 -31.87 -12.55
N LEU A 194 0.68 -32.96 -12.60
CA LEU A 194 1.45 -33.47 -11.49
C LEU A 194 2.88 -32.90 -11.53
N TYR A 195 3.31 -32.32 -10.43
CA TYR A 195 4.65 -31.80 -10.26
C TYR A 195 5.47 -32.70 -9.32
N GLN A 196 6.77 -32.51 -9.27
CA GLN A 196 7.68 -33.33 -8.47
C GLN A 196 7.32 -33.36 -6.97
N GLU A 197 6.84 -32.24 -6.43
CA GLU A 197 6.24 -32.18 -5.11
C GLU A 197 4.73 -32.37 -5.26
N ASN A 198 4.29 -33.57 -4.97
CA ASN A 198 3.00 -34.15 -5.37
C ASN A 198 1.91 -34.07 -4.29
N ARG A 199 1.89 -33.00 -3.51
CA ARG A 199 0.83 -32.74 -2.50
C ARG A 199 -0.14 -31.70 -3.00
N TYR A 200 -1.44 -32.01 -2.94
CA TYR A 200 -2.52 -31.10 -3.32
C TYR A 200 -3.50 -30.90 -2.15
N LEU A 201 -4.07 -29.70 -2.06
CA LEU A 201 -5.14 -29.36 -1.15
C LEU A 201 -6.44 -29.18 -1.93
N PHE A 202 -7.43 -30.01 -1.64
CA PHE A 202 -8.82 -29.75 -2.00
C PHE A 202 -9.50 -29.02 -0.84
N SER A 203 -10.13 -27.89 -1.13
CA SER A 203 -10.86 -27.08 -0.16
C SER A 203 -12.27 -26.79 -0.69
N ILE A 204 -13.25 -26.76 0.21
CA ILE A 204 -14.67 -26.58 -0.13
C ILE A 204 -15.38 -25.78 0.94
N TYR A 205 -16.32 -24.92 0.50
CA TYR A 205 -17.34 -24.29 1.32
C TYR A 205 -18.71 -24.86 1.00
N ASP A 206 -19.51 -25.13 2.02
CA ASP A 206 -20.90 -25.45 1.84
C ASP A 206 -21.81 -24.20 1.85
N THR A 207 -23.10 -24.40 1.62
CA THR A 207 -24.10 -23.31 1.61
C THR A 207 -24.37 -22.70 2.98
N ASN A 208 -23.92 -23.31 4.08
CA ASN A 208 -24.01 -22.75 5.44
C ASN A 208 -22.81 -21.86 5.78
N GLY A 209 -21.79 -21.83 4.91
CA GLY A 209 -20.56 -21.10 5.15
C GLY A 209 -19.52 -21.88 5.95
N ASP A 210 -19.66 -23.22 6.02
CA ASP A 210 -18.70 -24.10 6.67
C ASP A 210 -17.62 -24.58 5.68
N ALA A 211 -16.36 -24.43 6.08
CA ALA A 211 -15.21 -24.87 5.32
C ALA A 211 -14.75 -26.27 5.71
N LYS A 212 -14.36 -27.06 4.70
CA LYS A 212 -13.71 -28.37 4.87
C LYS A 212 -12.58 -28.55 3.87
N TYR A 213 -11.66 -29.45 4.19
CA TYR A 213 -10.51 -29.70 3.32
C TYR A 213 -10.12 -31.18 3.29
N LYS A 214 -9.27 -31.54 2.30
CA LYS A 214 -8.54 -32.79 2.23
C LYS A 214 -7.19 -32.57 1.54
N PHE A 215 -6.12 -33.03 2.17
CA PHE A 215 -4.85 -33.20 1.48
C PHE A 215 -4.85 -34.49 0.67
N LEU A 216 -4.23 -34.41 -0.50
CA LEU A 216 -3.99 -35.53 -1.41
C LEU A 216 -2.46 -35.64 -1.53
N ASP A 217 -1.93 -36.71 -0.98
CA ASP A 217 -0.50 -36.97 -0.87
C ASP A 217 -0.09 -38.20 -1.72
N ASP A 218 1.20 -38.38 -1.96
CA ASP A 218 1.80 -39.55 -2.59
C ASP A 218 1.24 -39.92 -3.99
N LEU A 219 0.97 -38.89 -4.78
CA LEU A 219 0.29 -38.98 -6.06
C LEU A 219 1.22 -39.47 -7.17
N THR A 220 0.69 -40.27 -8.10
CA THR A 220 1.45 -40.85 -9.24
C THR A 220 0.83 -40.46 -10.58
N ASP A 221 1.66 -40.44 -11.63
CA ASP A 221 1.19 -40.12 -12.99
C ASP A 221 0.13 -41.11 -13.48
N GLY A 222 -0.93 -40.54 -14.10
CA GLY A 222 -2.07 -41.30 -14.61
C GLY A 222 -3.06 -41.77 -13.53
N GLU A 223 -2.83 -41.48 -12.27
CA GLU A 223 -3.71 -41.88 -11.16
C GLU A 223 -5.07 -41.21 -11.22
N THR A 224 -6.10 -41.99 -10.83
CA THR A 224 -7.44 -41.46 -10.55
C THR A 224 -7.72 -41.55 -9.07
N ILE A 225 -7.79 -40.40 -8.40
CA ILE A 225 -8.10 -40.30 -6.97
C ILE A 225 -9.58 -40.09 -6.82
N THR A 226 -10.19 -40.88 -5.94
CA THR A 226 -11.61 -40.72 -5.63
C THR A 226 -11.80 -40.65 -4.12
N PHE A 227 -12.56 -39.67 -3.66
CA PHE A 227 -12.93 -39.52 -2.25
C PHE A 227 -14.36 -38.98 -2.10
N ASN A 228 -14.92 -39.13 -0.91
CA ASN A 228 -16.29 -38.72 -0.57
C ASN A 228 -16.27 -37.59 0.46
N SER A 229 -17.41 -36.91 0.60
CA SER A 229 -17.60 -35.83 1.59
C SER A 229 -17.28 -36.24 3.03
N SER A 230 -17.50 -37.54 3.39
CA SER A 230 -17.17 -38.09 4.72
C SER A 230 -15.67 -38.18 5.02
N GLU A 231 -14.81 -38.04 4.00
CA GLU A 231 -13.36 -38.04 4.13
C GLU A 231 -12.77 -36.64 4.26
N LEU A 232 -13.60 -35.59 4.09
CA LEU A 232 -13.22 -34.23 4.31
C LEU A 232 -13.05 -33.91 5.78
N GLN A 233 -12.00 -33.20 6.12
CA GLN A 233 -11.67 -32.78 7.48
C GLN A 233 -12.13 -31.35 7.75
N SER A 234 -12.45 -31.07 9.01
CA SER A 234 -12.60 -29.68 9.46
C SER A 234 -11.23 -29.05 9.61
N TYR A 235 -11.14 -27.76 9.34
CA TYR A 235 -9.93 -26.99 9.59
C TYR A 235 -9.54 -27.03 11.07
N ASP A 236 -8.24 -26.87 11.36
CA ASP A 236 -7.73 -26.91 12.73
C ASP A 236 -8.21 -25.71 13.54
N GLU A 237 -8.32 -24.57 12.86
CA GLU A 237 -8.73 -23.30 13.45
C GLU A 237 -9.74 -22.60 12.55
N ILE A 238 -10.71 -21.96 13.18
CA ILE A 238 -11.78 -21.23 12.50
C ILE A 238 -11.79 -19.78 12.98
N VAL A 239 -11.75 -18.85 12.03
CA VAL A 239 -11.98 -17.42 12.28
C VAL A 239 -13.35 -17.06 11.72
N PRO A 240 -14.34 -16.71 12.58
CA PRO A 240 -15.66 -16.34 12.11
C PRO A 240 -15.62 -14.97 11.43
N LEU A 241 -16.24 -14.87 10.27
CA LEU A 241 -16.49 -13.64 9.55
C LEU A 241 -17.99 -13.33 9.58
N TYR A 242 -18.34 -12.22 10.23
CA TYR A 242 -19.71 -11.72 10.28
C TYR A 242 -19.87 -10.62 9.26
N LEU A 243 -20.68 -10.83 8.23
CA LEU A 243 -20.93 -9.88 7.17
C LEU A 243 -22.24 -9.12 7.42
N PRO A 244 -22.24 -7.77 7.28
CA PRO A 244 -23.48 -7.02 7.26
C PRO A 244 -24.37 -7.44 6.08
N ASP A 245 -25.70 -7.28 6.22
CA ASP A 245 -26.66 -7.61 5.17
C ASP A 245 -26.48 -6.75 3.92
N GLY A 246 -26.71 -7.33 2.77
CA GLY A 246 -26.88 -6.62 1.48
C GLY A 246 -25.61 -6.28 0.71
N GLY A 247 -24.43 -6.66 1.23
CA GLY A 247 -23.17 -6.43 0.52
C GLY A 247 -22.71 -7.62 -0.33
N GLU A 248 -21.72 -7.35 -1.18
CA GLU A 248 -20.95 -8.36 -1.91
C GLU A 248 -19.57 -8.47 -1.27
N TYR A 249 -19.01 -9.67 -1.24
CA TYR A 249 -17.67 -9.87 -0.71
C TYR A 249 -16.83 -10.81 -1.56
N PHE A 250 -15.53 -10.61 -1.46
CA PHE A 250 -14.49 -11.51 -1.94
C PHE A 250 -13.61 -11.90 -0.77
N CYS A 251 -13.35 -13.19 -0.60
CA CYS A 251 -12.42 -13.66 0.41
C CYS A 251 -11.45 -14.67 -0.20
N ASN A 252 -10.17 -14.48 0.06
CA ASN A 252 -9.10 -15.37 -0.38
C ASN A 252 -8.13 -15.59 0.79
N ILE A 253 -7.83 -16.86 1.11
CA ILE A 253 -6.81 -17.24 2.10
C ILE A 253 -5.82 -18.17 1.45
N VAL A 254 -4.57 -17.73 1.42
CA VAL A 254 -3.43 -18.53 0.93
C VAL A 254 -2.52 -18.83 2.11
N GLY A 255 -2.21 -20.09 2.33
CA GLY A 255 -1.30 -20.54 3.39
C GLY A 255 0.05 -21.02 2.82
N PHE A 256 1.11 -20.76 3.56
CA PHE A 256 2.50 -21.05 3.17
C PHE A 256 3.12 -22.05 4.14
N GLU A 257 3.92 -22.98 3.62
CA GLU A 257 4.73 -23.87 4.43
C GLU A 257 5.87 -23.11 5.12
N GLU A 258 6.44 -23.70 6.17
CA GLU A 258 7.60 -23.15 6.86
C GLU A 258 8.74 -22.85 5.86
N ASN A 259 9.32 -21.66 5.97
CA ASN A 259 10.35 -21.12 5.09
C ASN A 259 9.93 -20.81 3.64
N GLN A 260 8.65 -20.86 3.31
CA GLN A 260 8.15 -20.39 2.02
C GLN A 260 7.81 -18.90 2.11
N ALA A 261 8.51 -18.05 1.38
CA ALA A 261 8.21 -16.64 1.32
C ALA A 261 7.04 -16.35 0.35
N TYR A 262 6.16 -15.41 0.69
CA TYR A 262 5.01 -15.06 -0.16
C TYR A 262 5.43 -14.51 -1.54
N ASN A 263 6.59 -13.87 -1.63
CA ASN A 263 7.15 -13.33 -2.87
C ASN A 263 7.76 -14.42 -3.78
N GLU A 264 7.89 -15.65 -3.31
CA GLU A 264 8.25 -16.81 -4.15
C GLU A 264 7.04 -17.32 -4.95
N GLY A 265 5.86 -16.79 -4.67
CA GLY A 265 4.60 -17.11 -5.33
C GLY A 265 4.00 -18.45 -4.89
N GLY A 266 2.71 -18.58 -5.12
CA GLY A 266 1.99 -19.81 -4.81
C GLY A 266 1.38 -19.81 -3.41
N GLY A 267 1.60 -20.89 -2.67
CA GLY A 267 0.89 -21.18 -1.43
C GLY A 267 -0.39 -21.98 -1.67
N TYR A 268 -0.83 -22.70 -0.64
CA TYR A 268 -2.08 -23.46 -0.68
C TYR A 268 -3.28 -22.54 -0.57
N LEU A 269 -4.21 -22.63 -1.50
CA LEU A 269 -5.45 -21.87 -1.48
C LEU A 269 -6.45 -22.56 -0.56
N LEU A 270 -6.57 -22.08 0.67
CA LEU A 270 -7.43 -22.65 1.69
C LEU A 270 -8.90 -22.27 1.47
N ASN A 271 -9.11 -21.00 1.13
CA ASN A 271 -10.45 -20.43 0.95
C ASN A 271 -10.44 -19.53 -0.27
N LEU A 272 -11.47 -19.64 -1.09
CA LEU A 272 -11.75 -18.71 -2.19
C LEU A 272 -13.26 -18.56 -2.30
N LEU A 273 -13.75 -17.38 -1.93
CA LEU A 273 -15.15 -17.00 -2.03
C LEU A 273 -15.24 -15.81 -2.98
N LEU A 274 -15.85 -16.03 -4.13
CA LEU A 274 -16.03 -15.03 -5.18
C LEU A 274 -17.42 -14.37 -5.01
N PRO A 275 -17.64 -13.14 -5.48
CA PRO A 275 -18.91 -12.44 -5.34
C PRO A 275 -20.12 -13.21 -5.88
N PHE A 276 -19.95 -14.01 -6.95
CA PHE A 276 -21.04 -14.85 -7.47
C PHE A 276 -21.35 -16.08 -6.60
N ASP A 277 -20.42 -16.52 -5.75
CA ASP A 277 -20.64 -17.62 -4.82
C ASP A 277 -21.46 -17.19 -3.61
N ASN A 278 -21.43 -15.90 -3.27
CA ASN A 278 -22.18 -15.31 -2.14
C ASN A 278 -23.68 -15.62 -2.25
N LYS A 279 -24.21 -15.69 -3.47
CA LYS A 279 -25.63 -16.06 -3.72
C LYS A 279 -25.96 -17.49 -3.32
N LYS A 280 -24.97 -18.36 -3.16
CA LYS A 280 -25.14 -19.75 -2.73
C LYS A 280 -25.04 -19.90 -1.21
N ILE A 281 -24.30 -19.00 -0.56
CA ILE A 281 -24.14 -19.00 0.90
C ILE A 281 -25.34 -18.29 1.52
N THR A 282 -26.06 -18.99 2.41
CA THR A 282 -27.30 -18.50 3.04
C THR A 282 -27.07 -17.90 4.43
N SER A 283 -25.84 -18.01 4.95
CA SER A 283 -25.46 -17.52 6.28
C SER A 283 -24.66 -16.23 6.17
N ASN A 284 -24.94 -15.26 7.03
CA ASN A 284 -24.11 -14.08 7.23
C ASN A 284 -22.84 -14.38 8.06
N ASN A 285 -22.76 -15.59 8.62
CA ASN A 285 -21.59 -16.08 9.34
C ASN A 285 -20.83 -17.05 8.45
N ILE A 286 -19.60 -16.73 8.14
CA ILE A 286 -18.71 -17.55 7.34
C ILE A 286 -17.56 -18.01 8.21
N ASN A 287 -17.27 -19.28 8.19
CA ASN A 287 -16.21 -19.89 8.96
C ASN A 287 -14.93 -20.00 8.12
N LEU A 288 -14.01 -19.04 8.26
CA LEU A 288 -12.74 -19.06 7.56
C LEU A 288 -11.79 -20.07 8.19
N GLY A 289 -11.33 -21.04 7.40
CA GLY A 289 -10.52 -22.16 7.89
C GLY A 289 -9.02 -21.91 7.76
N TYR A 290 -8.26 -22.30 8.81
CA TYR A 290 -6.80 -22.24 8.86
C TYR A 290 -6.22 -23.58 9.32
N LEU A 291 -4.98 -23.90 8.90
CA LEU A 291 -4.31 -25.16 9.14
C LEU A 291 -3.04 -24.94 9.97
N ASN A 292 -2.90 -25.59 11.10
CA ASN A 292 -1.70 -25.49 11.96
C ASN A 292 -0.42 -26.06 11.29
N THR A 293 -0.56 -26.75 10.17
CA THR A 293 0.58 -27.27 9.38
C THR A 293 1.18 -26.24 8.44
N LEU A 294 0.58 -25.06 8.32
CA LEU A 294 1.07 -23.92 7.55
C LEU A 294 1.53 -22.82 8.50
N ASP A 295 2.64 -22.15 8.13
CA ASP A 295 3.32 -21.20 9.01
C ASP A 295 2.73 -19.79 8.92
N LYS A 296 2.52 -19.31 7.69
CA LYS A 296 2.04 -17.96 7.39
C LYS A 296 0.88 -17.97 6.41
N TYR A 297 0.16 -16.85 6.36
CA TYR A 297 -1.02 -16.69 5.50
C TYR A 297 -1.01 -15.33 4.82
N ILE A 298 -1.55 -15.28 3.61
CA ILE A 298 -2.13 -14.05 3.05
C ILE A 298 -3.64 -14.19 3.19
N THR A 299 -4.23 -13.32 3.99
CA THR A 299 -5.70 -13.23 4.12
C THR A 299 -6.15 -11.96 3.41
N THR A 300 -6.99 -12.12 2.41
CA THR A 300 -7.63 -11.02 1.69
C THR A 300 -9.13 -11.09 1.87
N LEU A 301 -9.73 -10.00 2.33
CA LEU A 301 -11.18 -9.83 2.38
C LEU A 301 -11.53 -8.46 1.80
N ASN A 302 -12.37 -8.46 0.79
CA ASN A 302 -13.04 -7.26 0.28
C ASN A 302 -14.53 -7.39 0.54
N TYR A 303 -15.13 -6.37 1.11
CA TYR A 303 -16.58 -6.27 1.28
C TYR A 303 -17.05 -4.93 0.75
N THR A 304 -18.09 -4.92 -0.07
CA THR A 304 -18.68 -3.71 -0.65
C THR A 304 -20.16 -3.67 -0.39
N ASN A 305 -20.67 -2.55 0.09
CA ASN A 305 -22.09 -2.30 0.28
C ASN A 305 -22.44 -0.84 -0.02
N GLY A 306 -23.03 -0.58 -1.18
CA GLY A 306 -23.32 0.78 -1.64
C GLY A 306 -22.04 1.62 -1.75
N ASN A 307 -21.95 2.67 -0.95
CA ASN A 307 -20.81 3.58 -0.91
C ASN A 307 -19.68 3.12 0.02
N PHE A 308 -19.87 2.04 0.76
CA PHE A 308 -18.93 1.53 1.73
C PHE A 308 -18.13 0.37 1.14
N ASP A 309 -16.81 0.47 1.25
CA ASP A 309 -15.87 -0.61 0.91
C ASP A 309 -14.97 -0.91 2.12
N TYR A 310 -14.79 -2.18 2.44
CA TYR A 310 -13.82 -2.66 3.42
C TYR A 310 -12.80 -3.56 2.74
N LEU A 311 -11.52 -3.27 2.93
CA LEU A 311 -10.39 -4.09 2.50
C LEU A 311 -9.59 -4.54 3.71
N TYR A 312 -9.43 -5.85 3.85
CA TYR A 312 -8.45 -6.48 4.72
C TYR A 312 -7.45 -7.25 3.85
N LEU A 313 -6.19 -6.94 3.95
CA LEU A 313 -5.09 -7.65 3.27
C LEU A 313 -3.92 -7.72 4.24
N LYS A 314 -3.65 -8.91 4.78
CA LYS A 314 -2.50 -9.10 5.68
C LYS A 314 -1.73 -10.35 5.33
N TYR A 315 -0.40 -10.23 5.38
CA TYR A 315 0.54 -11.34 5.39
C TYR A 315 1.03 -11.57 6.82
N GLY A 316 1.12 -12.82 7.23
CA GLY A 316 1.61 -13.21 8.56
C GLY A 316 0.73 -14.26 9.23
N ASP A 317 0.54 -14.13 10.53
CA ASP A 317 -0.28 -15.03 11.30
C ASP A 317 -1.76 -14.91 10.89
N ARG A 318 -2.57 -15.93 11.20
CA ARG A 318 -4.01 -15.86 10.97
C ARG A 318 -4.62 -14.68 11.73
N PRO A 319 -5.66 -14.01 11.20
CA PRO A 319 -6.34 -12.94 11.90
C PRO A 319 -7.03 -13.46 13.17
N VAL A 320 -7.11 -12.61 14.18
CA VAL A 320 -7.90 -12.89 15.40
C VAL A 320 -9.39 -12.66 15.14
N GLY A 321 -9.72 -11.80 14.17
CA GLY A 321 -11.06 -11.45 13.74
C GLY A 321 -11.02 -10.31 12.73
N PHE A 322 -12.18 -9.87 12.26
CA PHE A 322 -12.33 -8.76 11.31
C PHE A 322 -13.16 -7.64 11.92
N GLN A 323 -12.75 -6.40 11.69
CA GLN A 323 -13.47 -5.22 12.18
C GLN A 323 -14.41 -4.68 11.08
N LEU A 324 -15.28 -5.54 10.57
CA LEU A 324 -16.42 -5.09 9.77
C LEU A 324 -17.41 -4.41 10.73
N ALA A 325 -17.07 -3.17 11.10
CA ALA A 325 -17.83 -2.36 12.02
C ALA A 325 -19.20 -1.99 11.44
N ASP A 326 -20.02 -1.41 12.29
CA ASP A 326 -21.27 -0.73 11.92
C ASP A 326 -20.97 0.25 10.77
N ILE A 327 -21.53 -0.01 9.60
CA ILE A 327 -21.31 0.77 8.36
C ILE A 327 -21.66 2.25 8.61
N ASP A 328 -22.72 2.51 9.37
CA ASP A 328 -23.20 3.86 9.68
C ASP A 328 -22.17 4.67 10.49
N TYR A 329 -21.33 4.01 11.27
CA TYR A 329 -20.26 4.66 12.02
C TYR A 329 -19.20 5.33 11.12
N TRP A 330 -18.99 4.78 9.92
CA TRP A 330 -17.96 5.25 8.97
C TRP A 330 -18.46 6.30 7.99
N ASN A 331 -19.72 6.70 8.08
CA ASN A 331 -20.26 7.75 7.23
C ASN A 331 -19.43 9.03 7.32
N VAL A 332 -19.24 9.68 6.18
CA VAL A 332 -18.56 10.95 6.02
C VAL A 332 -19.57 11.99 5.58
N ASP A 333 -19.87 12.94 6.45
CA ASP A 333 -20.72 14.08 6.18
C ASP A 333 -19.85 15.31 5.85
N VAL A 334 -19.69 15.61 4.57
CA VAL A 334 -18.83 16.69 4.08
C VAL A 334 -19.52 18.03 4.34
N THR A 335 -18.88 18.88 5.12
CA THR A 335 -19.35 20.24 5.44
C THR A 335 -18.73 21.30 4.55
N ASN A 336 -17.53 21.02 3.97
CA ASN A 336 -16.89 21.83 2.94
C ASN A 336 -16.09 20.88 2.02
N ASP A 337 -16.41 20.85 0.73
CA ASP A 337 -15.83 19.96 -0.26
C ASP A 337 -14.63 20.56 -1.02
N ALA A 338 -14.29 21.82 -0.79
CA ALA A 338 -13.13 22.44 -1.41
C ALA A 338 -11.83 21.84 -0.85
N ILE A 339 -10.94 21.36 -1.71
CA ILE A 339 -9.68 20.71 -1.33
C ILE A 339 -8.83 21.57 -0.39
N ASN A 340 -8.78 22.88 -0.60
CA ASN A 340 -7.99 23.83 0.22
C ASN A 340 -8.64 24.16 1.58
N ASN A 341 -9.85 23.71 1.82
CA ASN A 341 -10.54 23.91 3.09
C ASN A 341 -11.51 22.77 3.33
N PHE A 342 -11.12 21.55 2.96
CA PHE A 342 -11.94 20.37 3.13
C PHE A 342 -12.30 20.18 4.60
N GLN A 343 -13.58 19.96 4.87
CA GLN A 343 -14.09 19.72 6.22
C GLN A 343 -15.18 18.68 6.18
N TYR A 344 -15.16 17.79 7.15
CA TYR A 344 -16.16 16.74 7.29
C TYR A 344 -16.42 16.38 8.74
N ASN A 345 -17.59 15.82 9.00
CA ASN A 345 -17.92 15.07 10.21
C ASN A 345 -17.83 13.57 9.85
N GLY A 346 -17.18 12.77 10.68
CA GLY A 346 -16.96 11.35 10.35
C GLY A 346 -16.53 10.54 11.56
N PRO A 347 -15.89 9.39 11.35
CA PRO A 347 -15.45 8.51 12.42
C PRO A 347 -14.48 9.22 13.35
N SER A 348 -14.46 8.80 14.62
CA SER A 348 -13.52 9.32 15.61
C SER A 348 -12.08 9.07 15.19
N SER A 349 -11.19 10.06 15.33
CA SER A 349 -9.74 9.94 15.07
C SER A 349 -9.03 8.87 15.90
N ASN A 350 -9.70 8.30 16.91
CA ASN A 350 -9.18 7.15 17.67
C ASN A 350 -9.44 5.80 16.99
N SER A 351 -10.26 5.77 15.94
CA SER A 351 -10.66 4.54 15.25
C SER A 351 -9.77 4.19 14.05
N PHE A 352 -8.87 5.08 13.66
CA PHE A 352 -7.93 4.89 12.54
C PHE A 352 -6.62 5.60 12.83
N ASN A 353 -5.56 5.26 12.11
CA ASN A 353 -4.24 5.86 12.28
C ASN A 353 -3.83 6.78 11.13
N ARG A 354 -4.46 6.61 9.98
CA ARG A 354 -4.21 7.39 8.77
C ARG A 354 -5.51 7.54 7.99
N GLN A 355 -5.61 8.63 7.25
CA GLN A 355 -6.72 8.88 6.34
C GLN A 355 -6.23 9.38 4.98
N SER A 356 -7.05 9.19 3.96
CA SER A 356 -6.82 9.75 2.64
C SER A 356 -8.15 10.27 2.08
N HIS A 357 -8.12 11.43 1.46
CA HIS A 357 -9.28 12.04 0.81
C HIS A 357 -9.01 12.16 -0.68
N HIS A 358 -9.96 11.70 -1.49
CA HIS A 358 -9.85 11.67 -2.94
C HIS A 358 -10.70 12.76 -3.56
N PHE A 359 -10.09 13.53 -4.45
CA PHE A 359 -10.73 14.58 -5.25
C PHE A 359 -10.48 14.32 -6.72
N GLN A 360 -11.47 14.61 -7.56
CA GLN A 360 -11.38 14.39 -9.00
C GLN A 360 -12.03 15.53 -9.77
N SER A 361 -11.46 15.84 -10.92
CA SER A 361 -12.11 16.63 -11.96
C SER A 361 -11.87 16.00 -13.32
N SER A 362 -12.75 16.27 -14.26
CA SER A 362 -12.54 15.90 -15.66
C SER A 362 -13.14 16.95 -16.59
N VAL A 363 -12.47 17.20 -17.69
CA VAL A 363 -12.88 18.17 -18.72
C VAL A 363 -12.53 17.64 -20.11
N GLY A 364 -13.26 18.07 -21.11
CA GLY A 364 -13.05 17.65 -22.52
C GLY A 364 -13.78 16.36 -22.91
N THR A 365 -13.45 15.86 -24.07
CA THR A 365 -14.07 14.68 -24.68
C THR A 365 -13.03 13.56 -24.80
N LYS A 366 -13.35 12.35 -24.33
CA LYS A 366 -12.46 11.18 -24.45
C LYS A 366 -11.96 10.99 -25.87
N ASP A 367 -10.68 10.66 -25.99
CA ASP A 367 -9.94 10.41 -27.24
C ASP A 367 -9.80 11.65 -28.18
N VAL A 368 -10.08 12.86 -27.63
CA VAL A 368 -9.92 14.12 -28.37
C VAL A 368 -9.05 15.10 -27.57
N ASP A 369 -9.56 15.55 -26.42
CA ASP A 369 -8.92 16.57 -25.57
C ASP A 369 -9.25 16.34 -24.07
N TYR A 370 -9.51 15.09 -23.70
CA TYR A 370 -9.90 14.73 -22.34
C TYR A 370 -8.76 14.92 -21.36
N VAL A 371 -9.04 15.61 -20.26
CA VAL A 371 -8.13 15.76 -19.13
C VAL A 371 -8.84 15.29 -17.87
N GLU A 372 -8.21 14.39 -17.15
CA GLU A 372 -8.67 13.92 -15.84
C GLU A 372 -7.60 14.22 -14.77
N VAL A 373 -8.04 14.82 -13.69
CA VAL A 373 -7.19 15.12 -12.52
C VAL A 373 -7.69 14.33 -11.33
N ASN A 374 -6.80 13.55 -10.73
CA ASN A 374 -7.03 12.81 -9.50
C ASN A 374 -6.07 13.31 -8.42
N TRP A 375 -6.57 13.80 -7.31
CA TRP A 375 -5.76 14.29 -6.20
C TRP A 375 -6.09 13.53 -4.91
N ASN A 376 -5.09 12.85 -4.35
CA ASN A 376 -5.17 12.15 -3.08
C ASN A 376 -4.43 12.92 -1.98
N LEU A 377 -5.14 13.32 -0.95
CA LEU A 377 -4.56 13.92 0.26
C LEU A 377 -4.34 12.81 1.29
N ASN A 378 -3.10 12.51 1.61
CA ASN A 378 -2.72 11.51 2.61
C ASN A 378 -2.29 12.21 3.90
N GLN A 379 -2.89 11.81 5.02
CA GLN A 379 -2.74 12.52 6.30
C GLN A 379 -2.74 11.54 7.48
N GLY A 380 -2.19 11.98 8.59
CA GLY A 380 -2.36 11.31 9.87
C GLY A 380 -3.83 11.35 10.35
N LYS A 381 -4.06 10.79 11.52
CA LYS A 381 -5.40 10.71 12.13
C LYS A 381 -6.04 12.05 12.47
N TYR A 382 -5.24 13.10 12.60
CA TYR A 382 -5.74 14.47 12.82
C TYR A 382 -5.71 15.19 11.48
N TYR A 383 -6.89 15.64 11.06
CA TYR A 383 -7.04 16.47 9.89
C TYR A 383 -6.86 17.93 10.26
N TYR A 384 -5.97 18.59 9.55
CA TYR A 384 -5.88 20.05 9.56
C TYR A 384 -6.13 20.48 8.13
N GLY A 385 -7.14 21.35 7.92
CA GLY A 385 -7.42 21.90 6.59
C GLY A 385 -6.21 22.71 6.12
N TYR A 386 -5.49 22.20 5.17
CA TYR A 386 -4.32 22.86 4.58
C TYR A 386 -4.70 23.59 3.31
N ASN A 387 -4.06 24.72 3.08
CA ASN A 387 -4.03 25.35 1.78
C ASN A 387 -2.88 24.71 0.98
N TYR A 388 -3.19 24.11 -0.19
CA TYR A 388 -2.19 23.51 -1.06
C TYR A 388 -2.03 24.40 -2.28
N GLU A 389 -0.92 25.13 -2.35
CA GLU A 389 -0.58 25.92 -3.51
C GLU A 389 0.24 25.09 -4.49
N LEU A 390 -0.01 25.28 -5.77
CA LEU A 390 0.82 24.73 -6.84
C LEU A 390 1.61 25.85 -7.51
N PRO A 391 2.86 25.59 -7.92
CA PRO A 391 3.68 26.57 -8.65
C PRO A 391 2.99 27.06 -9.92
N GLU A 392 3.14 28.37 -10.22
CA GLU A 392 2.59 28.97 -11.44
C GLU A 392 3.10 28.28 -12.71
N GLU A 393 4.33 27.79 -12.72
CA GLU A 393 4.87 27.03 -13.86
C GLU A 393 4.05 25.80 -14.16
N ILE A 394 3.65 25.00 -13.13
CA ILE A 394 2.83 23.80 -13.27
C ILE A 394 1.42 24.18 -13.73
N LEU A 395 0.80 25.21 -13.13
CA LEU A 395 -0.51 25.70 -13.51
C LEU A 395 -0.55 26.22 -14.96
N ASN A 396 0.49 26.93 -15.40
CA ASN A 396 0.60 27.42 -16.77
C ASN A 396 0.83 26.28 -17.77
N ARG A 397 1.58 25.25 -17.39
CA ARG A 397 1.84 24.07 -18.23
C ARG A 397 0.63 23.18 -18.37
N TYR A 398 -0.18 23.07 -17.32
CA TYR A 398 -1.39 22.24 -17.26
C TYR A 398 -2.61 23.11 -16.89
N PRO A 399 -3.12 23.94 -17.80
CA PRO A 399 -4.17 24.92 -17.49
C PRO A 399 -5.50 24.28 -17.03
N ASN A 400 -5.70 22.98 -17.27
CA ASN A 400 -6.87 22.24 -16.79
C ASN A 400 -6.68 21.66 -15.37
N LEU A 401 -5.54 21.92 -14.74
CA LEU A 401 -5.26 21.60 -13.34
C LEU A 401 -5.79 22.74 -12.46
N GLU A 402 -7.09 23.01 -12.53
CA GLU A 402 -7.74 24.01 -11.72
C GLU A 402 -8.21 23.39 -10.39
N ILE A 403 -7.56 23.75 -9.29
CA ILE A 403 -7.85 23.23 -7.94
C ILE A 403 -9.33 23.42 -7.57
N ASN A 404 -9.92 24.54 -7.95
CA ASN A 404 -11.31 24.87 -7.65
C ASN A 404 -12.35 24.00 -8.41
N ASN A 405 -11.94 23.25 -9.41
CA ASN A 405 -12.80 22.36 -10.19
C ASN A 405 -12.78 20.91 -9.65
N LEU A 406 -11.97 20.65 -8.64
CA LEU A 406 -11.88 19.34 -8.01
C LEU A 406 -13.11 19.10 -7.12
N ASN A 407 -13.75 17.96 -7.31
CA ASN A 407 -14.90 17.53 -6.51
C ASN A 407 -14.47 16.38 -5.62
N TYR A 408 -14.89 16.40 -4.38
CA TYR A 408 -14.69 15.31 -3.45
C TYR A 408 -15.36 14.02 -3.94
N GLN A 409 -14.64 12.91 -3.89
CA GLN A 409 -15.09 11.58 -4.36
C GLN A 409 -15.22 10.56 -3.23
N GLY A 410 -14.49 10.73 -2.14
CA GLY A 410 -14.55 9.82 -1.01
C GLY A 410 -13.35 9.91 -0.08
N SER A 411 -13.46 9.18 1.02
CA SER A 411 -12.41 9.06 2.04
C SER A 411 -12.06 7.62 2.32
N SER A 412 -10.79 7.36 2.64
CA SER A 412 -10.31 6.07 3.11
C SER A 412 -9.67 6.23 4.49
N PHE A 413 -10.03 5.33 5.40
CA PHE A 413 -9.53 5.28 6.78
C PHE A 413 -8.75 3.98 6.97
N TYR A 414 -7.53 4.10 7.47
CA TYR A 414 -6.59 2.98 7.62
C TYR A 414 -6.49 2.59 9.09
N LEU A 415 -6.84 1.33 9.37
CA LEU A 415 -7.03 0.81 10.72
C LEU A 415 -5.80 0.04 11.26
N HIS A 416 -4.74 -0.09 10.48
CA HIS A 416 -3.53 -0.81 10.88
C HIS A 416 -2.85 -0.18 12.12
N GLU A 417 -1.98 -0.94 12.79
CA GLU A 417 -1.32 -0.53 14.04
C GLU A 417 -0.28 0.60 13.86
N TYR A 418 0.20 0.81 12.65
CA TYR A 418 1.25 1.77 12.33
C TYR A 418 0.72 3.22 12.28
N SER A 419 1.51 4.13 12.82
CA SER A 419 1.26 5.55 12.67
C SER A 419 1.43 6.01 11.21
N TYR A 420 0.99 7.21 10.92
CA TYR A 420 1.16 7.81 9.60
C TYR A 420 2.64 8.00 9.20
N LEU A 421 3.49 8.42 10.14
CA LEU A 421 4.92 8.61 9.88
C LEU A 421 5.61 7.27 9.64
N GLU A 422 5.36 6.26 10.48
CA GLU A 422 5.88 4.89 10.25
C GLU A 422 5.46 4.34 8.88
N TYR A 423 4.25 4.68 8.39
CA TYR A 423 3.84 4.33 7.04
C TYR A 423 4.68 5.03 5.96
N ILE A 424 4.97 6.32 6.13
CA ILE A 424 5.81 7.07 5.19
C ILE A 424 7.22 6.49 5.16
N ASP A 425 7.82 6.28 6.33
CA ASP A 425 9.17 5.71 6.48
C ASP A 425 9.27 4.33 5.82
N ALA A 426 8.35 3.43 6.15
CA ALA A 426 8.32 2.09 5.58
C ALA A 426 8.11 2.09 4.06
N LYS A 427 7.32 3.04 3.56
CA LYS A 427 7.03 3.14 2.12
C LYS A 427 8.18 3.74 1.32
N TYR A 428 8.82 4.78 1.85
CA TYR A 428 9.75 5.61 1.10
C TYR A 428 11.19 5.55 1.60
N GLU A 429 11.44 5.38 2.90
CA GLU A 429 12.79 5.30 3.44
C GLU A 429 13.32 3.87 3.47
N GLU A 430 12.60 2.96 4.09
CA GLU A 430 13.01 1.57 4.28
C GLU A 430 12.66 0.66 3.08
N HIS A 431 11.67 1.06 2.31
CA HIS A 431 11.08 0.27 1.21
C HIS A 431 10.74 -1.17 1.65
N ASN A 432 9.98 -1.29 2.74
CA ASN A 432 9.60 -2.56 3.32
C ASN A 432 8.34 -3.13 2.62
N PRO A 433 8.48 -4.16 1.75
CA PRO A 433 7.35 -4.71 1.02
C PRO A 433 6.34 -5.44 1.92
N ASP A 434 6.77 -6.01 3.04
CA ASP A 434 5.90 -6.75 3.96
C ASP A 434 4.91 -5.79 4.64
N PHE A 435 5.40 -4.60 4.99
CA PHE A 435 4.57 -3.53 5.53
C PHE A 435 3.45 -3.11 4.57
N LEU A 436 3.72 -3.10 3.28
CA LEU A 436 2.73 -2.73 2.26
C LEU A 436 1.62 -3.78 2.09
N LEU A 437 1.82 -5.00 2.61
CA LEU A 437 0.81 -6.07 2.66
C LEU A 437 -0.03 -6.05 3.93
N ASP A 438 0.27 -5.20 4.92
CA ASP A 438 -0.57 -5.02 6.10
C ASP A 438 -1.55 -3.86 5.88
N LYS A 439 -2.75 -4.17 5.38
CA LYS A 439 -3.78 -3.19 5.06
C LYS A 439 -5.11 -3.60 5.66
N GLU A 440 -5.66 -2.72 6.49
CA GLU A 440 -7.06 -2.76 6.86
C GLU A 440 -7.64 -1.37 6.62
N ILE A 441 -8.52 -1.26 5.62
CA ILE A 441 -8.97 0.01 5.06
C ILE A 441 -10.48 0.02 4.96
N ILE A 442 -11.09 1.09 5.43
CA ILE A 442 -12.49 1.40 5.17
C ILE A 442 -12.53 2.60 4.23
N SER A 443 -13.23 2.46 3.11
CA SER A 443 -13.42 3.53 2.14
C SER A 443 -14.90 3.87 2.02
N VAL A 444 -15.19 5.16 2.02
CA VAL A 444 -16.54 5.69 1.85
C VAL A 444 -16.54 6.62 0.64
N LYS A 445 -17.36 6.28 -0.35
CA LYS A 445 -17.56 7.06 -1.57
C LYS A 445 -18.64 8.11 -1.36
N ASN A 446 -18.48 9.25 -2.03
CA ASN A 446 -19.49 10.31 -2.01
C ASN A 446 -20.65 10.02 -2.96
#